data_c29427d32e63898557782cfb828c4add
#
_entry.id   c29427d32e63898557782cfb828c4add
#
_cell.length_a   1.000
_cell.length_b   1.000
_cell.length_c   1.000
_cell.angle_alpha   90.00
_cell.angle_beta   90.00
_cell.angle_gamma   90.00
#
_symmetry.space_group_name_H-M   'P 1'
#
loop_
_entity.id
_entity.type
_entity.pdbx_description
1 polymer ?
#
loop_
_entity_poly.entity_id
_entity_poly.type
_entity_poly.pdbx_seq_one_letter_code
_entity_poly.pdbx_strand_id
1 'polypeptide(L)'
;SCLQKCEPDYYYRMNGTRYSNASACGNEIASEQPMMRKYIVESVCYWAREYHVDGFRFDLMGVLDIDTMNEISRRLKEINPYIILYGEGWTGGTSTMPEFRRAMKRNARMLDGIGMFSDDIRDMVRGHVFYNKDCGYVSGKEKMKVAVRYCATGGVWHPQVDYAAYT
;
A
#
# COMPACT_ATOMS: atom_id res chain seq x y z
N SER A 1 -4.32 -19.60 12.88
CA SER A 1 -2.92 -19.59 12.40
C SER A 1 -2.01 -20.20 13.45
N CYS A 2 -0.89 -20.82 13.04
CA CYS A 2 0.13 -21.37 13.97
C CYS A 2 0.72 -20.27 14.84
N LEU A 3 0.99 -19.09 14.29
CA LEU A 3 1.52 -17.95 15.02
C LEU A 3 0.63 -17.52 16.18
N GLN A 4 -0.69 -17.46 15.98
CA GLN A 4 -1.63 -17.13 17.05
C GLN A 4 -1.70 -18.20 18.16
N LYS A 5 -1.41 -19.45 17.83
CA LYS A 5 -1.35 -20.54 18.84
C LYS A 5 -0.08 -20.49 19.66
N CYS A 6 1.04 -20.02 19.07
CA CYS A 6 2.33 -19.90 19.75
C CYS A 6 2.35 -18.70 20.70
N GLU A 7 1.88 -17.54 20.21
CA GLU A 7 1.85 -16.30 20.98
C GLU A 7 0.53 -15.56 20.67
N PRO A 8 -0.50 -15.75 21.49
CA PRO A 8 -1.79 -15.10 21.28
C PRO A 8 -1.68 -13.58 21.28
N ASP A 9 -2.42 -12.96 20.34
CA ASP A 9 -2.61 -11.51 20.22
C ASP A 9 -1.33 -10.68 19.93
N TYR A 10 -0.25 -11.34 19.56
CA TYR A 10 1.00 -10.68 19.21
C TYR A 10 1.16 -10.44 17.70
N TYR A 11 0.98 -11.48 16.88
CA TYR A 11 1.25 -11.43 15.44
C TYR A 11 0.11 -10.85 14.61
N TYR A 12 -1.08 -10.76 15.20
CA TYR A 12 -2.27 -10.18 14.57
C TYR A 12 -2.80 -9.02 15.40
N ARG A 13 -3.21 -7.95 14.73
CA ARG A 13 -3.85 -6.83 15.42
C ARG A 13 -5.22 -7.23 15.92
N MET A 14 -5.50 -6.82 17.14
CA MET A 14 -6.76 -7.10 17.81
C MET A 14 -7.62 -5.84 17.90
N ASN A 15 -8.92 -6.04 17.89
CA ASN A 15 -9.94 -5.06 18.23
C ASN A 15 -10.79 -5.64 19.37
N GLY A 16 -10.38 -5.37 20.60
CA GLY A 16 -10.88 -6.08 21.78
C GLY A 16 -10.54 -7.57 21.70
N THR A 17 -11.55 -8.43 21.72
CA THR A 17 -11.40 -9.90 21.63
C THR A 17 -11.44 -10.44 20.20
N ARG A 18 -11.61 -9.59 19.19
CA ARG A 18 -11.69 -9.98 17.78
C ARG A 18 -10.47 -9.49 17.02
N TYR A 19 -10.17 -10.14 15.91
CA TYR A 19 -9.16 -9.63 14.99
C TYR A 19 -9.60 -8.30 14.36
N SER A 20 -8.69 -7.37 14.26
CA SER A 20 -8.79 -6.25 13.32
C SER A 20 -8.75 -6.77 11.89
N ASN A 21 -9.44 -6.14 10.94
CA ASN A 21 -9.70 -6.73 9.63
C ASN A 21 -9.46 -5.75 8.46
N ALA A 22 -8.32 -5.11 8.44
CA ALA A 22 -7.94 -4.24 7.32
C ALA A 22 -7.70 -5.00 6.01
N SER A 23 -7.44 -6.30 6.07
CA SER A 23 -7.32 -7.15 4.88
C SER A 23 -8.67 -7.45 4.21
N ALA A 24 -9.80 -7.26 4.90
CA ALA A 24 -11.13 -7.77 4.55
C ALA A 24 -11.23 -9.31 4.45
N CYS A 25 -10.19 -10.04 4.92
CA CYS A 25 -10.10 -11.50 4.90
C CYS A 25 -10.24 -12.12 6.30
N GLY A 26 -10.74 -11.35 7.27
CA GLY A 26 -11.02 -11.81 8.63
C GLY A 26 -9.94 -11.52 9.68
N ASN A 27 -8.79 -11.02 9.28
CA ASN A 27 -7.69 -10.61 10.17
C ASN A 27 -6.75 -9.60 9.50
N GLU A 28 -5.78 -9.10 10.24
CA GLU A 28 -4.61 -8.38 9.72
C GLU A 28 -3.38 -8.63 10.58
N ILE A 29 -2.22 -8.63 9.97
CA ILE A 29 -0.96 -8.83 10.67
C ILE A 29 -0.53 -7.57 11.42
N ALA A 30 0.09 -7.76 12.59
CA ALA A 30 0.68 -6.69 13.39
C ALA A 30 2.13 -6.46 12.99
N SER A 31 2.34 -5.85 11.81
CA SER A 31 3.68 -5.65 11.24
C SER A 31 4.60 -4.79 12.11
N GLU A 32 4.03 -3.94 12.96
CA GLU A 32 4.74 -3.10 13.94
C GLU A 32 5.37 -3.90 15.09
N GLN A 33 4.93 -5.15 15.31
CA GLN A 33 5.52 -6.01 16.34
C GLN A 33 6.93 -6.48 15.90
N PRO A 34 7.94 -6.38 16.78
CA PRO A 34 9.33 -6.63 16.40
C PRO A 34 9.57 -7.99 15.73
N MET A 35 8.96 -9.06 16.24
CA MET A 35 9.15 -10.40 15.66
C MET A 35 8.38 -10.59 14.35
N MET A 36 7.21 -9.92 14.18
CA MET A 36 6.49 -9.93 12.92
C MET A 36 7.25 -9.14 11.86
N ARG A 37 7.75 -7.96 12.21
CA ARG A 37 8.63 -7.16 11.32
C ARG A 37 9.85 -7.98 10.90
N LYS A 38 10.55 -8.60 11.85
CA LYS A 38 11.68 -9.48 11.56
C LYS A 38 11.29 -10.57 10.57
N TYR A 39 10.19 -11.27 10.81
CA TYR A 39 9.72 -12.33 9.92
C TYR A 39 9.46 -11.83 8.50
N ILE A 40 8.79 -10.69 8.35
CA ILE A 40 8.49 -10.09 7.03
C ILE A 40 9.79 -9.68 6.32
N VAL A 41 10.66 -8.94 7.00
CA VAL A 41 11.93 -8.44 6.43
C VAL A 41 12.86 -9.60 6.03
N GLU A 42 13.04 -10.59 6.91
CA GLU A 42 13.88 -11.75 6.59
C GLU A 42 13.31 -12.59 5.45
N SER A 43 11.98 -12.71 5.37
CA SER A 43 11.32 -13.42 4.25
C SER A 43 11.64 -12.78 2.91
N VAL A 44 11.45 -11.48 2.76
CA VAL A 44 11.74 -10.80 1.47
C VAL A 44 13.23 -10.80 1.15
N CYS A 45 14.10 -10.64 2.18
CA CYS A 45 15.54 -10.74 1.99
C CYS A 45 15.99 -12.14 1.55
N TYR A 46 15.35 -13.19 2.08
CA TYR A 46 15.59 -14.57 1.65
C TYR A 46 15.28 -14.76 0.16
N TRP A 47 14.11 -14.34 -0.29
CA TRP A 47 13.73 -14.44 -1.70
C TRP A 47 14.66 -13.65 -2.62
N ALA A 48 15.10 -12.46 -2.20
CA ALA A 48 16.03 -11.66 -2.97
C ALA A 48 17.43 -12.32 -3.08
N ARG A 49 17.93 -12.93 -2.01
CA ARG A 49 19.27 -13.57 -2.00
C ARG A 49 19.29 -14.92 -2.70
N GLU A 50 18.31 -15.80 -2.35
CA GLU A 50 18.35 -17.19 -2.78
C GLU A 50 17.75 -17.39 -4.19
N TYR A 51 16.75 -16.57 -4.53
CA TYR A 51 16.04 -16.70 -5.80
C TYR A 51 16.29 -15.54 -6.76
N HIS A 52 17.08 -14.55 -6.35
CA HIS A 52 17.47 -13.40 -7.16
C HIS A 52 16.28 -12.66 -7.78
N VAL A 53 15.19 -12.53 -7.02
CA VAL A 53 14.04 -11.74 -7.49
C VAL A 53 14.39 -10.25 -7.52
N ASP A 54 13.98 -9.55 -8.58
CA ASP A 54 14.32 -8.16 -8.83
C ASP A 54 13.29 -7.16 -8.28
N GLY A 55 12.25 -7.64 -7.61
CA GLY A 55 11.25 -6.76 -7.02
C GLY A 55 10.17 -7.46 -6.26
N PHE A 56 9.40 -6.67 -5.49
CA PHE A 56 8.27 -7.13 -4.70
C PHE A 56 7.06 -6.22 -4.88
N ARG A 57 5.91 -6.84 -5.09
CA ARG A 57 4.61 -6.18 -5.04
C ARG A 57 3.91 -6.56 -3.73
N PHE A 58 3.48 -5.55 -2.98
CA PHE A 58 2.78 -5.72 -1.72
C PHE A 58 1.27 -5.53 -1.92
N ASP A 59 0.53 -6.61 -1.73
CA ASP A 59 -0.92 -6.60 -1.71
C ASP A 59 -1.41 -5.89 -0.44
N LEU A 60 -2.43 -5.03 -0.57
CA LEU A 60 -2.96 -4.25 0.55
C LEU A 60 -1.85 -3.67 1.45
N MET A 61 -0.86 -3.03 0.85
CA MET A 61 0.30 -2.49 1.56
C MET A 61 -0.09 -1.54 2.71
N GLY A 62 -1.26 -0.90 2.61
CA GLY A 62 -1.84 -0.08 3.67
C GLY A 62 -2.15 -0.82 4.98
N VAL A 63 -2.08 -2.15 5.00
CA VAL A 63 -2.15 -2.97 6.23
C VAL A 63 -0.84 -2.92 7.02
N LEU A 64 0.29 -2.71 6.34
CA LEU A 64 1.62 -2.65 6.93
C LEU A 64 1.91 -1.25 7.50
N ASP A 65 2.75 -1.20 8.53
CA ASP A 65 3.26 0.06 9.06
C ASP A 65 4.42 0.62 8.22
N ILE A 66 4.58 1.93 8.26
CA ILE A 66 5.60 2.67 7.50
C ILE A 66 7.02 2.22 7.87
N ASP A 67 7.29 1.99 9.17
CA ASP A 67 8.62 1.63 9.62
C ASP A 67 9.04 0.25 9.07
N THR A 68 8.11 -0.71 9.05
CA THR A 68 8.34 -2.04 8.46
C THR A 68 8.61 -1.93 6.97
N MET A 69 7.85 -1.13 6.24
CA MET A 69 8.06 -0.94 4.81
C MET A 69 9.40 -0.26 4.50
N ASN A 70 9.78 0.75 5.28
CA ASN A 70 11.08 1.40 5.12
C ASN A 70 12.25 0.47 5.48
N GLU A 71 12.11 -0.37 6.51
CA GLU A 71 13.11 -1.38 6.83
C GLU A 71 13.27 -2.43 5.70
N ILE A 72 12.16 -2.88 5.09
CA ILE A 72 12.19 -3.73 3.90
C ILE A 72 12.98 -3.05 2.78
N SER A 73 12.65 -1.80 2.45
CA SER A 73 13.33 -1.04 1.40
C SER A 73 14.84 -0.94 1.66
N ARG A 74 15.22 -0.54 2.86
CA ARG A 74 16.61 -0.40 3.28
C ARG A 74 17.39 -1.71 3.12
N ARG A 75 16.84 -2.81 3.68
CA ARG A 75 17.50 -4.13 3.68
C ARG A 75 17.60 -4.75 2.28
N LEU A 76 16.60 -4.56 1.45
CA LEU A 76 16.60 -5.07 0.08
C LEU A 76 17.56 -4.27 -0.82
N LYS A 77 17.67 -2.96 -0.64
CA LYS A 77 18.65 -2.12 -1.36
C LYS A 77 20.11 -2.47 -1.02
N GLU A 78 20.38 -3.02 0.18
CA GLU A 78 21.70 -3.56 0.54
C GLU A 78 22.06 -4.82 -0.26
N ILE A 79 21.03 -5.59 -0.70
CA ILE A 79 21.21 -6.80 -1.51
C ILE A 79 21.30 -6.44 -3.00
N ASN A 80 20.34 -5.63 -3.47
CA ASN A 80 20.29 -5.15 -4.84
C ASN A 80 19.77 -3.69 -4.86
N PRO A 81 20.64 -2.70 -5.16
CA PRO A 81 20.26 -1.29 -5.15
C PRO A 81 19.19 -0.93 -6.20
N TYR A 82 18.99 -1.78 -7.21
CA TYR A 82 18.01 -1.59 -8.28
C TYR A 82 16.70 -2.33 -8.04
N ILE A 83 16.52 -2.95 -6.87
CA ILE A 83 15.31 -3.70 -6.56
C ILE A 83 14.06 -2.82 -6.60
N ILE A 84 13.03 -3.29 -7.24
CA ILE A 84 11.77 -2.55 -7.43
C ILE A 84 10.79 -2.92 -6.32
N LEU A 85 10.31 -1.91 -5.59
CA LEU A 85 9.32 -2.09 -4.54
C LEU A 85 8.09 -1.23 -4.84
N TYR A 86 6.92 -1.85 -4.80
CA TYR A 86 5.65 -1.14 -4.99
C TYR A 86 4.49 -1.93 -4.37
N GLY A 87 3.36 -1.27 -4.21
CA GLY A 87 2.19 -1.96 -3.65
C GLY A 87 0.91 -1.13 -3.69
N GLU A 88 -0.11 -1.68 -3.04
CA GLU A 88 -1.41 -1.04 -2.91
C GLU A 88 -1.44 -0.14 -1.68
N GLY A 89 -1.42 1.17 -1.88
CA GLY A 89 -1.46 2.18 -0.82
C GLY A 89 -2.83 2.36 -0.15
N TRP A 90 -3.57 1.25 0.02
CA TRP A 90 -4.90 1.19 0.64
C TRP A 90 -5.09 -0.11 1.44
N THR A 91 -6.26 -0.25 2.07
CA THR A 91 -6.71 -1.44 2.80
C THR A 91 -8.02 -1.95 2.22
N GLY A 92 -8.33 -3.22 2.44
CA GLY A 92 -9.63 -3.81 2.08
C GLY A 92 -10.72 -3.54 3.12
N GLY A 93 -10.36 -3.20 4.36
CA GLY A 93 -11.26 -2.96 5.47
C GLY A 93 -10.68 -2.00 6.50
N THR A 94 -11.26 -2.01 7.71
CA THR A 94 -10.87 -1.10 8.80
C THR A 94 -9.76 -1.70 9.65
N SER A 95 -8.72 -0.89 9.95
CA SER A 95 -7.62 -1.24 10.84
C SER A 95 -7.73 -0.55 12.19
N THR A 96 -7.24 -1.21 13.24
CA THR A 96 -7.03 -0.58 14.55
C THR A 96 -5.73 0.22 14.62
N MET A 97 -4.81 0.05 13.66
CA MET A 97 -3.62 0.90 13.57
C MET A 97 -4.01 2.30 13.11
N PRO A 98 -3.51 3.36 13.76
CA PRO A 98 -3.72 4.74 13.32
C PRO A 98 -3.25 4.96 11.88
N GLU A 99 -4.05 5.69 11.11
CA GLU A 99 -3.83 5.85 9.67
C GLU A 99 -2.49 6.50 9.33
N PHE A 100 -2.02 7.45 10.15
CA PHE A 100 -0.74 8.13 9.94
C PHE A 100 0.49 7.21 10.09
N ARG A 101 0.33 6.02 10.65
CA ARG A 101 1.38 5.01 10.78
C ARG A 101 1.38 3.98 9.65
N ARG A 102 0.34 3.94 8.84
CA ARG A 102 0.15 2.91 7.80
C ARG A 102 0.77 3.33 6.47
N ALA A 103 1.25 2.35 5.70
CA ALA A 103 1.81 2.55 4.37
C ALA A 103 0.72 2.85 3.32
N MET A 104 -0.06 3.90 3.59
CA MET A 104 -1.16 4.39 2.77
C MET A 104 -0.68 5.43 1.75
N LYS A 105 -1.40 5.57 0.64
CA LYS A 105 -1.12 6.57 -0.41
C LYS A 105 -0.94 7.99 0.14
N ARG A 106 -1.75 8.41 1.11
CA ARG A 106 -1.63 9.72 1.76
C ARG A 106 -0.31 9.92 2.52
N ASN A 107 0.35 8.83 2.91
CA ASN A 107 1.63 8.83 3.62
C ASN A 107 2.81 8.53 2.69
N ALA A 108 2.62 8.56 1.36
CA ALA A 108 3.64 8.19 0.37
C ALA A 108 4.98 8.91 0.57
N ARG A 109 4.95 10.18 1.01
CA ARG A 109 6.15 10.98 1.32
C ARG A 109 7.02 10.41 2.44
N MET A 110 6.47 9.51 3.27
CA MET A 110 7.17 8.86 4.38
C MET A 110 7.76 7.50 3.99
N LEU A 111 7.53 7.04 2.76
CA LEU A 111 8.01 5.77 2.25
C LEU A 111 9.21 5.99 1.32
N ASP A 112 10.33 5.36 1.66
CA ASP A 112 11.59 5.53 0.93
C ASP A 112 11.74 4.53 -0.22
N GLY A 113 11.65 5.03 -1.46
CA GLY A 113 11.87 4.23 -2.66
C GLY A 113 10.82 3.16 -2.92
N ILE A 114 9.58 3.37 -2.45
CA ILE A 114 8.46 2.45 -2.63
C ILE A 114 7.37 3.13 -3.46
N GLY A 115 7.06 2.55 -4.61
CA GLY A 115 5.98 3.00 -5.48
C GLY A 115 4.61 2.55 -5.01
N MET A 116 3.57 3.20 -5.51
CA MET A 116 2.18 2.83 -5.24
C MET A 116 1.36 2.82 -6.52
N PHE A 117 0.38 1.93 -6.57
CA PHE A 117 -0.63 1.99 -7.63
C PHE A 117 -1.45 3.29 -7.53
N SER A 118 -1.76 3.85 -8.68
CA SER A 118 -2.65 5.00 -8.79
C SER A 118 -4.06 4.54 -9.16
N ASP A 119 -4.89 4.35 -8.14
CA ASP A 119 -6.32 4.12 -8.30
C ASP A 119 -7.03 5.36 -8.89
N ASP A 120 -6.52 6.56 -8.62
CA ASP A 120 -7.04 7.80 -9.20
C ASP A 120 -6.99 7.78 -10.73
N ILE A 121 -5.85 7.39 -11.34
CA ILE A 121 -5.74 7.33 -12.80
C ILE A 121 -6.61 6.20 -13.37
N ARG A 122 -6.66 5.06 -12.71
CA ARG A 122 -7.53 3.94 -13.12
C ARG A 122 -8.98 4.38 -13.17
N ASP A 123 -9.48 4.96 -12.09
CA ASP A 123 -10.89 5.32 -11.95
C ASP A 123 -11.24 6.55 -12.80
N MET A 124 -10.31 7.49 -12.98
CA MET A 124 -10.47 8.59 -13.90
C MET A 124 -10.61 8.12 -15.35
N VAL A 125 -9.78 7.19 -15.79
CA VAL A 125 -9.78 6.70 -17.18
C VAL A 125 -11.00 5.82 -17.47
N ARG A 126 -11.26 4.85 -16.61
CA ARG A 126 -12.24 3.78 -16.83
C ARG A 126 -13.61 4.06 -16.19
N GLY A 127 -13.66 4.76 -15.07
CA GLY A 127 -14.74 4.77 -14.09
C GLY A 127 -14.44 3.84 -12.91
N HIS A 128 -15.15 4.04 -11.81
CA HIS A 128 -14.91 3.32 -10.55
C HIS A 128 -15.15 1.81 -10.71
N VAL A 129 -14.22 0.98 -10.23
CA VAL A 129 -14.21 -0.47 -10.48
C VAL A 129 -15.39 -1.23 -9.87
N PHE A 130 -16.00 -0.71 -8.80
CA PHE A 130 -17.13 -1.33 -8.12
C PHE A 130 -18.49 -0.79 -8.55
N TYR A 131 -18.52 0.23 -9.41
CA TYR A 131 -19.77 0.85 -9.90
C TYR A 131 -19.87 0.73 -11.41
N ASN A 132 -20.52 -0.34 -11.88
CA ASN A 132 -20.64 -0.67 -13.32
C ASN A 132 -21.28 0.43 -14.19
N LYS A 133 -21.97 1.39 -13.59
CA LYS A 133 -22.60 2.53 -14.29
C LYS A 133 -21.74 3.80 -14.26
N ASP A 134 -20.63 3.81 -13.54
CA ASP A 134 -19.74 4.97 -13.51
C ASP A 134 -18.84 4.95 -14.74
N CYS A 135 -18.99 5.99 -15.57
CA CYS A 135 -18.17 6.18 -16.75
C CYS A 135 -16.87 6.90 -16.38
N GLY A 136 -15.77 6.56 -17.03
CA GLY A 136 -14.52 7.30 -16.97
C GLY A 136 -14.35 8.20 -18.20
N TYR A 137 -13.20 8.84 -18.29
CA TYR A 137 -12.85 9.75 -19.40
C TYR A 137 -12.99 9.06 -20.76
N VAL A 138 -12.48 7.83 -20.93
CA VAL A 138 -12.54 7.10 -22.21
C VAL A 138 -13.93 6.62 -22.58
N SER A 139 -14.85 6.55 -21.63
CA SER A 139 -16.25 6.19 -21.84
C SER A 139 -17.20 7.39 -21.83
N GLY A 140 -16.65 8.59 -21.99
CA GLY A 140 -17.43 9.81 -22.27
C GLY A 140 -17.84 10.63 -21.03
N LYS A 141 -17.21 10.42 -19.86
CA LYS A 141 -17.45 11.29 -18.71
C LYS A 141 -16.92 12.70 -19.00
N GLU A 142 -17.82 13.66 -18.94
CA GLU A 142 -17.49 15.06 -19.21
C GLU A 142 -16.77 15.75 -18.04
N LYS A 143 -16.19 16.93 -18.28
CA LYS A 143 -15.53 17.81 -17.29
C LYS A 143 -14.33 17.20 -16.58
N MET A 144 -13.67 16.21 -17.19
CA MET A 144 -12.53 15.49 -16.61
C MET A 144 -11.17 16.16 -16.82
N LYS A 145 -11.12 17.38 -17.37
CA LYS A 145 -9.85 18.05 -17.76
C LYS A 145 -8.85 18.18 -16.61
N VAL A 146 -9.31 18.55 -15.42
CA VAL A 146 -8.43 18.71 -14.24
C VAL A 146 -7.96 17.34 -13.77
N ALA A 147 -8.86 16.35 -13.65
CA ALA A 147 -8.53 14.99 -13.26
C ALA A 147 -7.52 14.34 -14.23
N VAL A 148 -7.70 14.52 -15.55
CA VAL A 148 -6.76 14.01 -16.56
C VAL A 148 -5.37 14.62 -16.37
N ARG A 149 -5.28 15.94 -16.15
CA ARG A 149 -3.97 16.59 -15.90
C ARG A 149 -3.30 16.10 -14.63
N TYR A 150 -4.06 15.99 -13.54
CA TYR A 150 -3.55 15.44 -12.27
C TYR A 150 -3.03 14.02 -12.44
N CYS A 151 -3.80 13.15 -13.07
CA CYS A 151 -3.41 11.76 -13.28
C CYS A 151 -2.24 11.61 -14.26
N ALA A 152 -2.15 12.47 -15.29
CA ALA A 152 -1.04 12.48 -16.25
C ALA A 152 0.31 12.80 -15.60
N THR A 153 0.31 13.53 -14.48
CA THR A 153 1.54 13.82 -13.71
C THR A 153 1.84 12.76 -12.66
N GLY A 154 1.06 11.67 -12.60
CA GLY A 154 1.20 10.63 -11.57
C GLY A 154 0.96 11.14 -10.14
N GLY A 155 0.17 12.23 -9.97
CA GLY A 155 -0.04 12.89 -8.70
C GLY A 155 1.15 13.73 -8.20
N VAL A 156 2.23 13.83 -8.98
CA VAL A 156 3.38 14.70 -8.67
C VAL A 156 3.02 16.15 -8.95
N TRP A 157 3.57 17.08 -8.15
CA TRP A 157 3.30 18.50 -8.33
C TRP A 157 3.70 18.99 -9.73
N HIS A 158 2.80 19.72 -10.37
CA HIS A 158 3.02 20.34 -11.68
C HIS A 158 2.28 21.69 -11.78
N PRO A 159 2.90 22.75 -12.31
CA PRO A 159 2.33 24.11 -12.33
C PRO A 159 1.04 24.25 -13.17
N GLN A 160 0.76 23.34 -14.08
CA GLN A 160 -0.46 23.35 -14.91
C GLN A 160 -1.64 22.56 -14.28
N VAL A 161 -1.45 21.97 -13.10
CA VAL A 161 -2.51 21.26 -12.39
C VAL A 161 -3.08 22.14 -11.30
N ASP A 162 -4.39 22.34 -11.36
CA ASP A 162 -5.15 23.00 -10.30
C ASP A 162 -5.55 21.94 -9.25
N TYR A 163 -4.77 21.84 -8.20
CA TYR A 163 -4.99 20.85 -7.13
C TYR A 163 -6.23 21.18 -6.28
N ALA A 164 -6.58 22.45 -6.16
CA ALA A 164 -7.78 22.85 -5.42
C ALA A 164 -9.08 22.45 -6.15
N ALA A 165 -9.03 22.36 -7.47
CA ALA A 165 -10.17 21.91 -8.26
C ALA A 165 -10.26 20.38 -8.37
N TYR A 166 -9.23 19.63 -7.92
CA TYR A 166 -9.24 18.17 -7.91
C TYR A 166 -9.75 17.59 -6.59
N THR A 167 -9.49 18.23 -5.48
CA THR A 167 -9.94 17.82 -4.13
C THR A 167 -11.35 18.32 -3.86
#